data_650a0e04e3de926d81b92b33640d0c3a
#
_entry.id   650a0e04e3de926d81b92b33640d0c3a
#
_cell.length_a   1.000
_cell.length_b   1.000
_cell.length_c   1.000
_cell.angle_alpha   90.00
_cell.angle_beta   90.00
_cell.angle_gamma   90.00
#
_symmetry.space_group_name_H-M   'P 1'
#
loop_
_entity.id
_entity.type
_entity.pdbx_description
1 polymer ?
#
loop_
_entity_poly.entity_id
_entity_poly.type
_entity_poly.pdbx_seq_one_letter_code
_entity_poly.pdbx_strand_id
1 'polypeptide(L)'
;MKQTDKIAIFDWADPMFFNEQLSEEERLIRDTARDYCQDKLMTRVLEANRNEKFDREIMNEFAEMGFLGSTIPEEYGGIGANYVSYGLIAREIERVDSGYRSAMSVQSSLVMYPIYAYGTEEQRNKYLPKLAKAELIGCFGLTEPNHGSDPGGMETRARKVEGGFRLTAVSYTHLTLPTTPYV
;
A
#
# COMPACT_ATOMS: atom_id res chain seq x y z
N MET A 1 38.85 -38.03 4.36
CA MET A 1 37.69 -37.75 5.22
C MET A 1 36.49 -37.53 4.31
N LYS A 2 35.48 -38.41 4.34
CA LYS A 2 34.26 -38.25 3.55
C LYS A 2 33.44 -37.12 4.18
N GLN A 3 33.22 -36.05 3.41
CA GLN A 3 32.28 -35.00 3.73
C GLN A 3 30.89 -35.66 3.71
N THR A 4 30.32 -35.89 4.87
CA THR A 4 28.93 -36.34 4.97
C THR A 4 28.07 -35.16 4.54
N ASP A 5 27.51 -35.23 3.34
CA ASP A 5 26.48 -34.29 2.87
C ASP A 5 25.37 -34.29 3.93
N LYS A 6 25.29 -33.19 4.69
CA LYS A 6 24.16 -32.97 5.58
C LYS A 6 22.94 -32.81 4.69
N ILE A 7 22.06 -33.79 4.70
CA ILE A 7 20.75 -33.67 4.06
C ILE A 7 20.10 -32.43 4.70
N ALA A 8 19.78 -31.44 3.88
CA ALA A 8 19.09 -30.24 4.33
C ALA A 8 17.76 -30.65 4.96
N ILE A 9 17.54 -30.24 6.20
CA ILE A 9 16.25 -30.47 6.87
C ILE A 9 15.23 -29.55 6.21
N PHE A 10 14.11 -30.13 5.75
CA PHE A 10 13.04 -29.37 5.15
C PHE A 10 12.37 -28.47 6.20
N ASP A 11 12.36 -27.15 5.94
CA ASP A 11 11.70 -26.16 6.80
C ASP A 11 10.32 -25.80 6.22
N TRP A 12 9.28 -26.20 6.92
CA TRP A 12 7.90 -25.90 6.55
C TRP A 12 7.56 -24.39 6.64
N ALA A 13 8.26 -23.64 7.48
CA ALA A 13 8.05 -22.19 7.62
C ALA A 13 8.67 -21.40 6.46
N ASP A 14 9.75 -21.93 5.89
CA ASP A 14 10.44 -21.32 4.75
C ASP A 14 10.97 -22.40 3.77
N PRO A 15 10.07 -23.13 3.08
CA PRO A 15 10.42 -24.28 2.27
C PRO A 15 11.30 -23.95 1.06
N MET A 16 11.36 -22.69 0.68
CA MET A 16 12.17 -22.18 -0.44
C MET A 16 13.38 -21.36 0.00
N PHE A 17 13.66 -21.32 1.28
CA PHE A 17 14.78 -20.58 1.88
C PHE A 17 14.80 -19.08 1.49
N PHE A 18 13.64 -18.45 1.41
CA PHE A 18 13.54 -17.03 1.08
C PHE A 18 14.24 -16.13 2.11
N ASN A 19 14.20 -16.51 3.37
CA ASN A 19 14.85 -15.73 4.44
C ASN A 19 16.38 -15.67 4.26
N GLU A 20 16.99 -16.69 3.68
CA GLU A 20 18.43 -16.70 3.40
C GLU A 20 18.82 -15.78 2.25
N GLN A 21 17.87 -15.49 1.35
CA GLN A 21 18.08 -14.65 0.17
C GLN A 21 17.95 -13.15 0.47
N LEU A 22 17.39 -12.80 1.63
CA LEU A 22 17.19 -11.40 2.02
C LEU A 22 18.50 -10.77 2.48
N SER A 23 18.71 -9.51 2.10
CA SER A 23 19.77 -8.67 2.66
C SER A 23 19.53 -8.37 4.16
N GLU A 24 20.53 -7.83 4.84
CA GLU A 24 20.38 -7.41 6.24
C GLU A 24 19.32 -6.30 6.39
N GLU A 25 19.30 -5.35 5.47
CA GLU A 25 18.32 -4.27 5.44
C GLU A 25 16.90 -4.80 5.22
N GLU A 26 16.70 -5.70 4.26
CA GLU A 26 15.41 -6.32 4.00
C GLU A 26 14.89 -7.13 5.20
N ARG A 27 15.79 -7.81 5.91
CA ARG A 27 15.45 -8.52 7.15
C ARG A 27 15.03 -7.55 8.24
N LEU A 28 15.75 -6.45 8.41
CA LEU A 28 15.42 -5.41 9.40
C LEU A 28 14.04 -4.82 9.12
N ILE A 29 13.75 -4.46 7.87
CA ILE A 29 12.44 -3.93 7.45
C ILE A 29 11.34 -4.95 7.72
N ARG A 30 11.54 -6.21 7.35
CA ARG A 30 10.59 -7.30 7.63
C ARG A 30 10.32 -7.46 9.12
N ASP A 31 11.36 -7.51 9.94
CA ASP A 31 11.24 -7.76 11.37
C ASP A 31 10.56 -6.57 12.05
N THR A 32 10.90 -5.34 11.68
CA THR A 32 10.22 -4.13 12.15
C THR A 32 8.73 -4.16 11.80
N ALA A 33 8.38 -4.52 10.57
CA ALA A 33 7.00 -4.63 10.16
C ALA A 33 6.25 -5.74 10.92
N ARG A 34 6.90 -6.88 11.13
CA ARG A 34 6.34 -8.00 11.90
C ARG A 34 6.06 -7.60 13.34
N ASP A 35 7.04 -7.02 14.01
CA ASP A 35 6.92 -6.65 15.42
C ASP A 35 5.78 -5.67 15.62
N TYR A 36 5.71 -4.61 14.80
CA TYR A 36 4.58 -3.69 14.82
C TYR A 36 3.23 -4.39 14.58
N CYS A 37 3.16 -5.21 13.55
CA CYS A 37 1.91 -5.87 13.17
C CYS A 37 1.42 -6.83 14.25
N GLN A 38 2.31 -7.57 14.90
CA GLN A 38 1.94 -8.51 15.95
C GLN A 38 1.62 -7.81 17.27
N ASP A 39 2.41 -6.80 17.65
CA ASP A 39 2.29 -6.17 18.98
C ASP A 39 1.21 -5.09 19.02
N LYS A 40 1.00 -4.35 17.92
CA LYS A 40 0.09 -3.21 17.90
C LYS A 40 -1.11 -3.40 16.99
N LEU A 41 -0.92 -3.83 15.74
CA LEU A 41 -2.03 -3.96 14.81
C LEU A 41 -2.97 -5.11 15.19
N MET A 42 -2.44 -6.30 15.49
CA MET A 42 -3.20 -7.49 15.83
C MET A 42 -4.14 -7.26 17.03
N THR A 43 -3.71 -6.50 18.00
CA THR A 43 -4.52 -6.23 19.22
C THR A 43 -5.72 -5.33 18.97
N ARG A 44 -5.73 -4.59 17.84
CA ARG A 44 -6.74 -3.57 17.54
C ARG A 44 -7.78 -4.05 16.51
N VAL A 45 -7.39 -4.92 15.57
CA VAL A 45 -8.23 -5.28 14.42
C VAL A 45 -9.48 -6.05 14.79
N LEU A 46 -9.44 -6.90 15.80
CA LEU A 46 -10.58 -7.71 16.20
C LEU A 46 -11.75 -6.86 16.68
N GLU A 47 -11.47 -5.88 17.54
CA GLU A 47 -12.49 -4.98 18.08
C GLU A 47 -12.94 -3.97 17.02
N ALA A 48 -12.02 -3.45 16.23
CA ALA A 48 -12.34 -2.56 15.12
C ALA A 48 -13.28 -3.23 14.11
N ASN A 49 -12.99 -4.48 13.74
CA ASN A 49 -13.86 -5.27 12.86
C ASN A 49 -15.26 -5.49 13.46
N ARG A 50 -15.35 -5.87 14.73
CA ARG A 50 -16.64 -6.07 15.41
C ARG A 50 -17.50 -4.79 15.48
N ASN A 51 -16.85 -3.65 15.57
CA ASN A 51 -17.51 -2.34 15.66
C ASN A 51 -17.60 -1.62 14.32
N GLU A 52 -17.23 -2.27 13.21
CA GLU A 52 -17.22 -1.70 11.86
C GLU A 52 -16.45 -0.37 11.79
N LYS A 53 -15.32 -0.29 12.49
CA LYS A 53 -14.50 0.93 12.59
C LYS A 53 -13.18 0.77 11.85
N PHE A 54 -12.83 1.80 11.10
CA PHE A 54 -11.48 1.98 10.57
C PHE A 54 -10.70 2.91 11.51
N ASP A 55 -9.61 2.39 12.06
CA ASP A 55 -8.73 3.19 12.91
C ASP A 55 -7.72 3.95 12.04
N ARG A 56 -8.01 5.22 11.84
CA ARG A 56 -7.20 6.13 11.01
C ARG A 56 -5.79 6.30 11.56
N GLU A 57 -5.59 6.15 12.87
CA GLU A 57 -4.30 6.31 13.53
C GLU A 57 -3.27 5.27 13.04
N ILE A 58 -3.72 4.08 12.67
CA ILE A 58 -2.86 3.06 12.06
C ILE A 58 -2.14 3.57 10.80
N MET A 59 -2.80 4.41 10.00
CA MET A 59 -2.16 5.00 8.82
C MET A 59 -1.09 6.02 9.19
N ASN A 60 -1.25 6.75 10.29
CA ASN A 60 -0.23 7.65 10.81
C ASN A 60 0.98 6.86 11.31
N GLU A 61 0.74 5.79 12.05
CA GLU A 61 1.80 4.88 12.53
C GLU A 61 2.54 4.23 11.36
N PHE A 62 1.84 3.83 10.29
CA PHE A 62 2.48 3.34 9.05
C PHE A 62 3.37 4.40 8.40
N ALA A 63 2.93 5.66 8.42
CA ALA A 63 3.72 6.77 7.88
C ALA A 63 5.00 6.99 8.70
N GLU A 64 4.92 6.98 10.04
CA GLU A 64 6.06 7.13 10.94
C GLU A 64 7.11 6.03 10.74
N MET A 65 6.68 4.81 10.40
CA MET A 65 7.56 3.68 10.11
C MET A 65 8.07 3.66 8.66
N GLY A 66 7.68 4.61 7.81
CA GLY A 66 8.06 4.65 6.41
C GLY A 66 7.38 3.57 5.54
N PHE A 67 6.27 2.99 5.98
CA PHE A 67 5.55 1.96 5.21
C PHE A 67 4.72 2.55 4.07
N LEU A 68 4.34 3.85 4.18
CA LEU A 68 3.64 4.54 3.11
C LEU A 68 4.64 5.13 2.11
N GLY A 69 4.52 4.69 0.86
CA GLY A 69 5.43 5.11 -0.21
C GLY A 69 6.86 4.64 0.01
N SER A 70 7.06 3.44 0.56
CA SER A 70 8.40 2.92 0.89
C SER A 70 9.35 2.88 -0.32
N THR A 71 8.84 2.75 -1.55
CA THR A 71 9.65 2.78 -2.78
C THR A 71 9.82 4.18 -3.39
N ILE A 72 9.19 5.19 -2.81
CA ILE A 72 9.35 6.59 -3.26
C ILE A 72 10.68 7.13 -2.74
N PRO A 73 11.43 7.90 -3.55
CA PRO A 73 12.69 8.49 -3.12
C PRO A 73 12.54 9.40 -1.88
N GLU A 74 13.61 9.50 -1.10
CA GLU A 74 13.66 10.29 0.14
C GLU A 74 13.37 11.78 -0.11
N GLU A 75 13.78 12.32 -1.25
CA GLU A 75 13.52 13.71 -1.64
C GLU A 75 12.02 14.05 -1.69
N TYR A 76 11.14 13.05 -1.87
CA TYR A 76 9.69 13.21 -1.86
C TYR A 76 9.04 12.62 -0.60
N GLY A 77 9.83 12.28 0.41
CA GLY A 77 9.33 11.81 1.71
C GLY A 77 9.14 10.32 1.84
N GLY A 78 9.52 9.53 0.83
CA GLY A 78 9.63 8.07 0.95
C GLY A 78 10.92 7.65 1.64
N ILE A 79 11.19 6.35 1.71
CA ILE A 79 12.43 5.80 2.26
C ILE A 79 13.36 5.21 1.20
N GLY A 80 12.99 5.26 -0.08
CA GLY A 80 13.80 4.79 -1.20
C GLY A 80 14.08 3.28 -1.18
N ALA A 81 13.28 2.48 -0.46
CA ALA A 81 13.46 1.05 -0.35
C ALA A 81 13.14 0.32 -1.67
N ASN A 82 13.66 -0.88 -1.81
CA ASN A 82 13.40 -1.70 -2.98
C ASN A 82 12.02 -2.39 -2.93
N TYR A 83 11.60 -3.01 -4.03
CA TYR A 83 10.30 -3.69 -4.12
C TYR A 83 10.21 -4.96 -3.26
N VAL A 84 11.33 -5.60 -2.91
CA VAL A 84 11.35 -6.72 -1.97
C VAL A 84 10.92 -6.24 -0.60
N SER A 85 11.51 -5.14 -0.13
CA SER A 85 11.14 -4.49 1.14
C SER A 85 9.66 -4.10 1.17
N TYR A 86 9.13 -3.50 0.09
CA TYR A 86 7.71 -3.22 -0.03
C TYR A 86 6.85 -4.48 0.11
N GLY A 87 7.23 -5.56 -0.58
CA GLY A 87 6.53 -6.85 -0.49
C GLY A 87 6.57 -7.46 0.90
N LEU A 88 7.69 -7.32 1.62
CA LEU A 88 7.85 -7.80 3.00
C LEU A 88 6.95 -7.02 3.97
N ILE A 89 6.88 -5.69 3.86
CA ILE A 89 5.95 -4.85 4.63
C ILE A 89 4.51 -5.30 4.36
N ALA A 90 4.13 -5.40 3.09
CA ALA A 90 2.79 -5.80 2.68
C ALA A 90 2.43 -7.18 3.24
N ARG A 91 3.35 -8.14 3.21
CA ARG A 91 3.16 -9.49 3.75
C ARG A 91 2.90 -9.51 5.25
N GLU A 92 3.66 -8.74 6.02
CA GLU A 92 3.49 -8.74 7.47
C GLU A 92 2.18 -8.03 7.89
N ILE A 93 1.75 -6.98 7.17
CA ILE A 93 0.44 -6.35 7.39
C ILE A 93 -0.69 -7.32 6.99
N GLU A 94 -0.59 -7.98 5.82
CA GLU A 94 -1.57 -8.96 5.34
C GLU A 94 -1.80 -10.12 6.32
N ARG A 95 -0.77 -10.56 7.03
CA ARG A 95 -0.88 -11.60 8.06
C ARG A 95 -1.85 -11.24 9.18
N VAL A 96 -2.11 -9.97 9.36
CA VAL A 96 -2.99 -9.46 10.43
C VAL A 96 -4.32 -8.99 9.87
N ASP A 97 -4.27 -8.14 8.82
CA ASP A 97 -5.48 -7.54 8.27
C ASP A 97 -5.32 -7.12 6.81
N SER A 98 -6.14 -7.71 5.94
CA SER A 98 -6.15 -7.41 4.50
C SER A 98 -6.65 -6.00 4.19
N GLY A 99 -7.50 -5.42 5.01
CA GLY A 99 -8.01 -4.07 4.82
C GLY A 99 -6.92 -3.01 4.98
N TYR A 100 -6.13 -3.11 6.05
CA TYR A 100 -4.99 -2.21 6.27
C TYR A 100 -3.87 -2.45 5.26
N ARG A 101 -3.63 -3.71 4.87
CA ARG A 101 -2.70 -3.99 3.76
C ARG A 101 -3.17 -3.34 2.47
N SER A 102 -4.46 -3.42 2.13
CA SER A 102 -5.03 -2.76 0.98
C SER A 102 -4.89 -1.24 1.07
N ALA A 103 -5.19 -0.63 2.21
CA ALA A 103 -5.04 0.81 2.42
C ALA A 103 -3.58 1.26 2.20
N MET A 104 -2.60 0.55 2.78
CA MET A 104 -1.17 0.81 2.57
C MET A 104 -0.78 0.68 1.10
N SER A 105 -1.25 -0.39 0.43
CA SER A 105 -0.93 -0.63 -0.98
C SER A 105 -1.56 0.40 -1.92
N VAL A 106 -2.81 0.79 -1.68
CA VAL A 106 -3.47 1.86 -2.46
C VAL A 106 -2.70 3.16 -2.30
N GLN A 107 -2.40 3.55 -1.07
CA GLN A 107 -1.64 4.77 -0.79
C GLN A 107 -0.29 4.77 -1.52
N SER A 108 0.49 3.70 -1.38
CA SER A 108 1.86 3.62 -1.90
C SER A 108 1.92 3.40 -3.41
N SER A 109 1.21 2.37 -3.92
CA SER A 109 1.38 1.93 -5.31
C SER A 109 0.39 2.59 -6.27
N LEU A 110 -0.86 2.80 -5.87
CA LEU A 110 -1.90 3.30 -6.78
C LEU A 110 -2.07 4.82 -6.72
N VAL A 111 -1.60 5.46 -5.65
CA VAL A 111 -1.68 6.92 -5.49
C VAL A 111 -0.30 7.56 -5.61
N MET A 112 0.64 7.21 -4.72
CA MET A 112 1.94 7.87 -4.69
C MET A 112 2.79 7.55 -5.92
N TYR A 113 2.85 6.27 -6.32
CA TYR A 113 3.67 5.89 -7.46
C TYR A 113 3.25 6.54 -8.78
N PRO A 114 1.97 6.61 -9.19
CA PRO A 114 1.57 7.34 -10.38
C PRO A 114 1.89 8.84 -10.34
N ILE A 115 1.75 9.48 -9.17
CA ILE A 115 2.15 10.89 -9.01
C ILE A 115 3.66 11.04 -9.20
N TYR A 116 4.45 10.11 -8.64
CA TYR A 116 5.89 10.10 -8.81
C TYR A 116 6.30 9.86 -10.27
N ALA A 117 5.72 8.84 -10.92
CA ALA A 117 6.12 8.43 -12.26
C ALA A 117 5.65 9.39 -13.37
N TYR A 118 4.47 9.98 -13.23
CA TYR A 118 3.80 10.73 -14.30
C TYR A 118 3.48 12.17 -13.94
N GLY A 119 3.58 12.55 -12.67
CA GLY A 119 3.31 13.91 -12.21
C GLY A 119 4.42 14.88 -12.61
N THR A 120 4.10 16.17 -12.68
CA THR A 120 5.08 17.25 -12.79
C THR A 120 5.86 17.37 -11.48
N GLU A 121 7.02 18.02 -11.54
CA GLU A 121 7.83 18.29 -10.34
C GLU A 121 7.06 19.06 -9.26
N GLU A 122 6.25 20.03 -9.69
CA GLU A 122 5.35 20.76 -8.79
C GLU A 122 4.34 19.83 -8.10
N GLN A 123 3.75 18.89 -8.83
CA GLN A 123 2.80 17.93 -8.28
C GLN A 123 3.48 16.95 -7.32
N ARG A 124 4.68 16.46 -7.65
CA ARG A 124 5.47 15.58 -6.77
C ARG A 124 5.74 16.27 -5.44
N ASN A 125 6.31 17.46 -5.48
CA ASN A 125 6.64 18.25 -4.28
C ASN A 125 5.41 18.64 -3.46
N LYS A 126 4.26 18.86 -4.11
CA LYS A 126 3.03 19.25 -3.44
C LYS A 126 2.34 18.10 -2.71
N TYR A 127 2.31 16.90 -3.30
CA TYR A 127 1.48 15.80 -2.84
C TYR A 127 2.27 14.70 -2.14
N LEU A 128 3.41 14.26 -2.68
CA LEU A 128 4.10 13.08 -2.17
C LEU A 128 4.52 13.20 -0.71
N PRO A 129 5.11 14.31 -0.23
CA PRO A 129 5.50 14.42 1.18
C PRO A 129 4.31 14.33 2.15
N LYS A 130 3.15 14.85 1.75
CA LYS A 130 1.93 14.82 2.56
C LYS A 130 1.28 13.43 2.57
N LEU A 131 1.34 12.73 1.44
CA LEU A 131 0.87 11.36 1.31
C LEU A 131 1.76 10.40 2.10
N ALA A 132 3.08 10.59 2.07
CA ALA A 132 4.03 9.78 2.83
C ALA A 132 3.81 9.90 4.35
N LYS A 133 3.45 11.11 4.82
CA LYS A 133 3.14 11.39 6.23
C LYS A 133 1.71 11.07 6.63
N ALA A 134 0.92 10.49 5.75
CA ALA A 134 -0.51 10.27 5.95
C ALA A 134 -1.32 11.56 6.26
N GLU A 135 -0.79 12.75 6.03
CA GLU A 135 -1.57 13.99 6.10
C GLU A 135 -2.69 14.01 5.06
N LEU A 136 -2.43 13.37 3.91
CA LEU A 136 -3.41 13.08 2.87
C LEU A 136 -3.53 11.58 2.69
N ILE A 137 -4.76 11.12 2.53
CA ILE A 137 -5.06 9.76 2.08
C ILE A 137 -5.66 9.84 0.70
N GLY A 138 -5.05 9.08 -0.22
CA GLY A 138 -5.51 8.99 -1.59
C GLY A 138 -6.43 7.79 -1.82
N CYS A 139 -7.12 7.83 -2.94
CA CYS A 139 -7.89 6.70 -3.43
C CYS A 139 -7.69 6.55 -4.94
N PHE A 140 -8.02 5.38 -5.47
CA PHE A 140 -7.88 5.07 -6.88
C PHE A 140 -9.21 4.54 -7.44
N GLY A 141 -9.86 5.35 -8.27
CA GLY A 141 -11.09 4.99 -8.96
C GLY A 141 -10.76 4.45 -10.36
N LEU A 142 -10.71 3.13 -10.51
CA LEU A 142 -10.37 2.48 -11.78
C LEU A 142 -11.57 1.83 -12.44
N THR A 143 -12.31 1.00 -11.71
CA THR A 143 -13.31 0.10 -12.27
C THR A 143 -14.56 0.85 -12.74
N GLU A 144 -14.99 0.57 -13.95
CA GLU A 144 -16.25 1.02 -14.52
C GLU A 144 -17.22 -0.17 -14.67
N PRO A 145 -18.54 0.07 -14.76
CA PRO A 145 -19.51 -1.02 -14.85
C PRO A 145 -19.24 -1.99 -15.99
N ASN A 146 -18.77 -1.49 -17.13
CA ASN A 146 -18.50 -2.30 -18.32
C ASN A 146 -17.00 -2.61 -18.52
N HIS A 147 -16.12 -2.05 -17.68
CA HIS A 147 -14.67 -2.13 -17.83
C HIS A 147 -13.99 -2.50 -16.49
N GLY A 148 -14.19 -3.73 -16.04
CA GLY A 148 -13.52 -4.29 -14.87
C GLY A 148 -12.13 -4.83 -15.22
N SER A 149 -12.09 -5.97 -15.89
CA SER A 149 -10.84 -6.63 -16.32
C SER A 149 -10.19 -6.01 -17.55
N ASP A 150 -10.85 -5.09 -18.20
CA ASP A 150 -10.35 -4.34 -19.35
C ASP A 150 -10.30 -2.84 -19.06
N PRO A 151 -9.33 -2.36 -18.29
CA PRO A 151 -9.18 -0.94 -18.00
C PRO A 151 -8.79 -0.11 -19.23
N GLY A 152 -8.29 -0.74 -20.28
CA GLY A 152 -8.00 -0.07 -21.55
C GLY A 152 -9.25 0.44 -22.28
N GLY A 153 -10.39 -0.14 -22.02
CA GLY A 153 -11.68 0.25 -22.59
C GLY A 153 -12.42 1.35 -21.84
N MET A 154 -11.91 1.84 -20.69
CA MET A 154 -12.64 2.76 -19.83
C MET A 154 -13.11 4.04 -20.54
N GLU A 155 -14.30 4.50 -20.16
CA GLU A 155 -14.98 5.64 -20.73
C GLU A 155 -14.69 6.97 -20.00
N THR A 156 -14.14 6.91 -18.78
CA THR A 156 -13.73 8.11 -18.04
C THR A 156 -12.75 8.95 -18.83
N ARG A 157 -13.06 10.23 -18.98
CA ARG A 157 -12.29 11.16 -19.83
C ARG A 157 -12.06 12.49 -19.15
N ALA A 158 -10.83 12.99 -19.28
CA ALA A 158 -10.48 14.37 -18.94
C ALA A 158 -10.29 15.18 -20.24
N ARG A 159 -11.20 16.11 -20.53
CA ARG A 159 -11.10 17.00 -21.69
C ARG A 159 -10.54 18.35 -21.28
N LYS A 160 -9.54 18.81 -22.01
CA LYS A 160 -8.99 20.15 -21.80
C LYS A 160 -10.03 21.23 -22.15
N VAL A 161 -10.21 22.17 -21.23
CA VAL A 161 -11.09 23.32 -21.38
C VAL A 161 -10.36 24.57 -20.97
N GLU A 162 -10.94 25.75 -21.19
CA GLU A 162 -10.36 27.01 -20.68
C GLU A 162 -10.27 26.95 -19.16
N GLY A 163 -9.08 27.22 -18.62
CA GLY A 163 -8.79 27.22 -17.19
C GLY A 163 -8.56 25.84 -16.54
N GLY A 164 -8.52 24.72 -17.32
CA GLY A 164 -8.26 23.40 -16.74
C GLY A 164 -8.77 22.21 -17.53
N PHE A 165 -9.39 21.27 -16.83
CA PHE A 165 -9.95 20.06 -17.42
C PHE A 165 -11.40 19.84 -16.96
N ARG A 166 -12.23 19.37 -17.85
CA ARG A 166 -13.54 18.82 -17.51
C ARG A 166 -13.42 17.30 -17.41
N LEU A 167 -13.63 16.76 -16.21
CA LEU A 167 -13.66 15.33 -15.97
C LEU A 167 -15.08 14.79 -16.14
N THR A 168 -15.25 13.77 -16.97
CA THR A 168 -16.46 12.96 -17.04
C THR A 168 -16.07 11.56 -16.61
N ALA A 169 -16.49 11.19 -15.41
CA ALA A 169 -16.16 9.91 -14.79
C ALA A 169 -17.35 8.97 -14.80
N VAL A 170 -17.06 7.70 -15.01
CA VAL A 170 -18.04 6.59 -14.98
C VAL A 170 -17.69 5.60 -13.88
N SER A 171 -16.46 5.72 -13.32
CA SER A 171 -15.96 4.83 -12.28
C SER A 171 -16.86 4.86 -11.06
N TYR A 172 -17.39 3.72 -10.70
CA TYR A 172 -18.16 3.46 -9.48
C TYR A 172 -18.90 4.68 -8.92
N THR A 173 -19.95 5.09 -9.60
CA THR A 173 -20.90 6.04 -9.01
C THR A 173 -21.44 5.57 -7.66
N HIS A 174 -21.12 4.35 -7.29
CA HIS A 174 -21.51 3.69 -6.05
C HIS A 174 -20.40 3.56 -5.01
N LEU A 175 -19.16 4.02 -5.26
CA LEU A 175 -18.11 3.99 -4.24
C LEU A 175 -18.38 4.94 -3.05
N THR A 176 -19.23 5.91 -3.25
CA THR A 176 -19.71 6.77 -2.17
C THR A 176 -20.95 6.23 -1.49
N LEU A 177 -21.26 5.05 -1.80
CA LEU A 177 -22.35 4.34 -1.34
C LEU A 177 -22.46 4.13 0.04
N PRO A 178 -23.47 3.77 0.29
CA PRO A 178 -24.59 4.18 1.04
C PRO A 178 -24.20 4.34 2.44
N THR A 179 -23.30 5.20 2.62
CA THR A 179 -23.08 5.80 3.91
C THR A 179 -24.31 6.55 4.38
N THR A 180 -25.28 6.67 3.52
CA THR A 180 -26.57 7.26 3.83
C THR A 180 -27.72 6.39 3.31
N PRO A 181 -27.85 5.18 3.82
CA PRO A 181 -28.94 4.32 3.36
C PRO A 181 -30.32 4.79 3.81
N TYR A 182 -30.40 5.85 4.56
CA TYR A 182 -31.61 6.28 5.24
C TYR A 182 -31.84 7.80 5.15
N VAL A 183 -31.63 8.35 3.98
CA VAL A 183 -32.17 9.67 3.69
C VAL A 183 -33.44 9.54 2.87
#